data_64c5e4c493566778fa94611019df5b72
#
_entry.id   64c5e4c493566778fa94611019df5b72
#
_cell.length_a   1.000
_cell.length_b   1.000
_cell.length_c   1.000
_cell.angle_alpha   90.00
_cell.angle_beta   90.00
_cell.angle_gamma   90.00
#
_symmetry.space_group_name_H-M   'P 1'
#
loop_
_entity.id
_entity.type
_entity.pdbx_description
1 polymer ?
#
loop_
_entity_poly.entity_id
_entity_poly.type
_entity_poly.pdbx_seq_one_letter_code
_entity_poly.pdbx_strand_id
1 'polypeptide(L)'
;ILTSPNALFSSHVYKPRELKVTSESTKETIKFAKYLKDSGVIKYSAYWCPNCLNQSELFGKQAYKELNVVECANDGKNSQTQLCIDKKIKGFPSWEINGKIILGVLTLKELSKLTGYEN
;
A
#
# COMPACT_ATOMS: atom_id res chain seq x y z
N ILE A 1 -5.61 40.47 -4.28
CA ILE A 1 -5.47 39.80 -3.79
C ILE A 1 -5.38 38.99 -3.53
N LEU A 2 -5.29 38.92 -3.84
CA LEU A 2 -5.13 38.08 -3.34
C LEU A 2 -4.59 37.36 -3.15
N THR A 3 -4.29 37.46 -3.46
CA THR A 3 -3.74 36.75 -3.12
C THR A 3 -3.82 36.01 -2.68
N SER A 4 -3.89 35.92 -3.10
CA SER A 4 -3.99 35.10 -2.54
C SER A 4 -4.12 34.59 -1.69
N PRO A 5 -4.07 34.89 -1.76
CA PRO A 5 -3.93 34.16 -0.63
C PRO A 5 -4.51 32.87 -0.64
N ASN A 6 -5.05 32.59 -1.35
CA ASN A 6 -5.56 31.36 -1.38
C ASN A 6 -4.60 30.32 -1.65
N ALA A 7 -3.79 30.56 -2.38
CA ALA A 7 -2.85 29.56 -2.70
C ALA A 7 -2.07 29.17 -1.50
N LEU A 8 -1.69 30.10 -0.70
CA LEU A 8 -0.82 29.77 0.37
C LEU A 8 -1.48 28.89 1.43
N PHE A 9 -2.77 29.01 1.63
CA PHE A 9 -3.35 28.15 2.64
C PHE A 9 -3.96 26.89 2.07
N SER A 10 -4.32 26.92 0.80
CA SER A 10 -5.00 25.76 0.26
C SER A 10 -4.10 24.55 0.19
N SER A 11 -2.86 24.73 -0.22
CA SER A 11 -2.00 23.57 -0.42
C SER A 11 -1.69 22.84 0.88
N HIS A 12 -1.51 23.55 1.97
CA HIS A 12 -1.15 22.89 3.22
C HIS A 12 -2.33 22.61 4.12
N VAL A 13 -3.49 23.19 3.87
CA VAL A 13 -4.64 22.84 4.69
C VAL A 13 -5.39 21.66 4.13
N TYR A 14 -5.14 21.32 2.88
CA TYR A 14 -5.90 20.26 2.25
C TYR A 14 -5.03 19.08 1.92
N LYS A 15 -4.60 18.39 2.95
CA LYS A 15 -3.90 17.12 2.78
C LYS A 15 -4.85 15.99 3.20
N PRO A 16 -5.02 14.98 2.37
CA PRO A 16 -5.86 13.84 2.75
C PRO A 16 -5.36 13.21 4.03
N ARG A 17 -6.30 12.71 4.83
CA ARG A 17 -5.97 12.05 6.09
C ARG A 17 -5.31 10.71 5.78
N GLU A 18 -4.28 10.41 6.55
CA GLU A 18 -3.69 9.08 6.53
C GLU A 18 -4.64 8.09 7.18
N LEU A 19 -4.92 6.99 6.50
CA LEU A 19 -5.79 5.94 7.00
C LEU A 19 -4.95 4.92 7.79
N LYS A 20 -5.47 4.50 8.95
CA LYS A 20 -4.69 3.64 9.84
C LYS A 20 -5.34 2.28 9.98
N VAL A 21 -4.51 1.26 9.96
CA VAL A 21 -4.95 -0.12 10.17
C VAL A 21 -5.32 -0.30 11.63
N THR A 22 -6.48 -0.91 11.88
CA THR A 22 -6.98 -1.11 13.24
C THR A 22 -7.10 -2.58 13.63
N SER A 23 -7.17 -3.51 12.67
CA SER A 23 -7.31 -4.92 12.98
C SER A 23 -6.03 -5.50 13.56
N GLU A 24 -6.19 -6.54 14.39
CA GLU A 24 -5.06 -7.25 14.97
C GLU A 24 -4.59 -8.34 14.04
N SER A 25 -3.30 -8.58 14.01
CA SER A 25 -2.73 -9.67 13.23
C SER A 25 -2.71 -10.95 14.03
N THR A 26 -2.73 -12.08 13.33
CA THR A 26 -2.44 -13.38 13.94
C THR A 26 -0.98 -13.70 13.72
N LYS A 27 -0.47 -14.72 14.41
CA LYS A 27 0.91 -15.19 14.16
C LYS A 27 1.06 -15.64 12.73
N GLU A 28 0.01 -16.26 12.17
CA GLU A 28 0.03 -16.74 10.79
C GLU A 28 0.12 -15.60 9.79
N THR A 29 -0.64 -14.52 10.01
CA THR A 29 -0.59 -13.39 9.07
C THR A 29 0.74 -12.66 9.15
N ILE A 30 1.33 -12.57 10.33
CA ILE A 30 2.66 -11.97 10.48
C ILE A 30 3.69 -12.80 9.72
N LYS A 31 3.66 -14.11 9.88
CA LYS A 31 4.56 -15.02 9.20
C LYS A 31 4.40 -14.93 7.69
N PHE A 32 3.15 -14.88 7.23
CA PHE A 32 2.86 -14.76 5.80
C PHE A 32 3.37 -13.44 5.24
N ALA A 33 3.18 -12.33 5.95
CA ALA A 33 3.67 -11.03 5.51
C ALA A 33 5.20 -11.04 5.36
N LYS A 34 5.90 -11.65 6.29
CA LYS A 34 7.37 -11.79 6.21
C LYS A 34 7.77 -12.63 5.00
N TYR A 35 7.03 -13.70 4.73
CA TYR A 35 7.27 -14.51 3.54
C TYR A 35 7.11 -13.69 2.26
N LEU A 36 6.05 -12.88 2.17
CA LEU A 36 5.81 -12.04 1.02
C LEU A 36 6.98 -11.06 0.81
N LYS A 37 7.41 -10.42 1.88
CA LYS A 37 8.53 -9.49 1.82
C LYS A 37 9.80 -10.20 1.33
N ASP A 38 10.12 -11.35 1.92
CA ASP A 38 11.33 -12.10 1.59
C ASP A 38 11.28 -12.63 0.16
N SER A 39 10.09 -12.85 -0.37
CA SER A 39 9.90 -13.31 -1.75
C SER A 39 9.94 -12.18 -2.77
N GLY A 40 10.12 -10.93 -2.31
CA GLY A 40 10.21 -9.78 -3.21
C GLY A 40 8.87 -9.26 -3.69
N VAL A 41 7.76 -9.64 -3.03
CA VAL A 41 6.44 -9.14 -3.37
C VAL A 41 6.32 -7.69 -2.92
N ILE A 42 5.79 -6.83 -3.77
CA ILE A 42 5.66 -5.41 -3.49
C ILE A 42 4.19 -4.99 -3.59
N LYS A 43 3.76 -4.18 -2.63
CA LYS A 43 2.45 -3.56 -2.66
C LYS A 43 2.62 -2.09 -2.99
N TYR A 44 2.05 -1.66 -4.11
CA TYR A 44 2.03 -0.25 -4.50
C TYR A 44 0.77 0.38 -3.94
N SER A 45 0.91 1.48 -3.24
CA SER A 45 -0.14 1.98 -2.37
C SER A 45 -0.13 3.51 -2.33
N ALA A 46 -1.21 4.08 -1.82
CA ALA A 46 -1.27 5.50 -1.49
C ALA A 46 -1.88 5.60 -0.09
N TYR A 47 -1.31 6.47 0.74
CA TYR A 47 -1.66 6.52 2.15
C TYR A 47 -3.13 6.88 2.43
N TRP A 48 -3.75 7.56 1.48
CA TRP A 48 -5.15 8.00 1.60
C TRP A 48 -6.15 7.06 0.93
N CYS A 49 -5.70 5.97 0.39
CA CYS A 49 -6.53 5.10 -0.45
C CYS A 49 -7.34 4.11 0.39
N PRO A 50 -8.68 4.17 0.33
CA PRO A 50 -9.51 3.25 1.13
C PRO A 50 -9.29 1.78 0.79
N ASN A 51 -9.12 1.45 -0.49
CA ASN A 51 -8.89 0.05 -0.88
C ASN A 51 -7.53 -0.45 -0.38
N CYS A 52 -6.54 0.44 -0.30
CA CYS A 52 -5.25 0.08 0.27
C CYS A 52 -5.38 -0.20 1.77
N LEU A 53 -6.21 0.57 2.45
CA LEU A 53 -6.51 0.31 3.85
C LEU A 53 -7.20 -1.04 3.99
N ASN A 54 -8.21 -1.32 3.15
CA ASN A 54 -8.92 -2.60 3.20
C ASN A 54 -7.94 -3.75 3.02
N GLN A 55 -7.01 -3.62 2.09
CA GLN A 55 -5.97 -4.63 1.89
C GLN A 55 -5.12 -4.83 3.13
N SER A 56 -4.70 -3.73 3.74
CA SER A 56 -3.86 -3.79 4.94
C SER A 56 -4.61 -4.37 6.13
N GLU A 57 -5.92 -4.10 6.24
CA GLU A 57 -6.73 -4.64 7.33
C GLU A 57 -6.82 -6.17 7.27
N LEU A 58 -6.69 -6.76 6.10
CA LEU A 58 -6.67 -8.22 5.99
C LEU A 58 -5.44 -8.83 6.67
N PHE A 59 -4.35 -8.09 6.70
CA PHE A 59 -3.12 -8.53 7.39
C PHE A 59 -3.14 -8.17 8.88
N GLY A 60 -3.70 -7.02 9.22
CA GLY A 60 -3.65 -6.50 10.56
C GLY A 60 -2.48 -5.58 10.78
N LYS A 61 -2.52 -4.79 11.83
CA LYS A 61 -1.57 -3.70 12.03
C LYS A 61 -0.13 -4.15 12.26
N GLN A 62 0.08 -5.33 12.81
CA GLN A 62 1.43 -5.85 13.02
C GLN A 62 2.00 -6.42 11.73
N ALA A 63 1.21 -7.23 11.02
CA ALA A 63 1.68 -7.93 9.82
C ALA A 63 1.89 -6.96 8.65
N TYR A 64 1.01 -5.98 8.49
CA TYR A 64 1.14 -5.10 7.33
C TYR A 64 2.45 -4.30 7.37
N LYS A 65 3.00 -4.09 8.56
CA LYS A 65 4.29 -3.39 8.70
C LYS A 65 5.46 -4.20 8.18
N GLU A 66 5.27 -5.51 8.04
CA GLU A 66 6.31 -6.39 7.49
C GLU A 66 6.29 -6.40 5.97
N LEU A 67 5.24 -5.88 5.35
CA LEU A 67 5.14 -5.88 3.89
C LEU A 67 6.09 -4.86 3.27
N ASN A 68 6.50 -5.15 2.04
CA ASN A 68 7.28 -4.23 1.24
C ASN A 68 6.29 -3.32 0.51
N VAL A 69 6.12 -2.11 1.01
CA VAL A 69 5.13 -1.17 0.49
C VAL A 69 5.83 0.01 -0.16
N VAL A 70 5.39 0.35 -1.38
CA VAL A 70 5.87 1.51 -2.11
C VAL A 70 4.76 2.56 -2.09
N GLU A 71 5.09 3.75 -1.56
CA GLU A 71 4.16 4.88 -1.50
C GLU A 71 4.20 5.61 -2.83
N CYS A 72 3.05 5.68 -3.52
CA CYS A 72 2.96 6.30 -4.83
C CYS A 72 2.45 7.74 -4.78
N ALA A 73 1.82 8.15 -3.69
CA ALA A 73 1.32 9.52 -3.56
C ALA A 73 2.50 10.49 -3.39
N ASN A 74 2.50 11.57 -4.18
CA ASN A 74 3.59 12.54 -4.16
C ASN A 74 3.84 13.14 -2.78
N ASP A 75 2.78 13.36 -2.03
CA ASP A 75 2.85 13.98 -0.70
C ASP A 75 2.91 12.94 0.42
N GLY A 76 3.10 11.68 0.09
CA GLY A 76 3.23 10.63 1.08
C GLY A 76 4.65 10.54 1.63
N LYS A 77 4.77 9.89 2.78
CA LYS A 77 6.06 9.72 3.42
C LYS A 77 6.90 8.73 2.63
N ASN A 78 8.15 9.12 2.36
CA ASN A 78 9.10 8.29 1.59
C ASN A 78 8.54 7.90 0.23
N SER A 79 7.85 8.83 -0.42
CA SER A 79 7.20 8.61 -1.70
C SER A 79 8.17 8.17 -2.78
N GLN A 80 7.75 7.22 -3.59
CA GLN A 80 8.49 6.75 -4.77
C GLN A 80 7.59 6.82 -5.99
N THR A 81 7.02 8.00 -6.21
CA THR A 81 6.05 8.22 -7.28
C THR A 81 6.62 7.83 -8.65
N GLN A 82 7.90 8.17 -8.91
CA GLN A 82 8.49 7.86 -10.20
C GLN A 82 8.56 6.36 -10.45
N LEU A 83 8.86 5.58 -9.41
CA LEU A 83 8.86 4.11 -9.54
C LEU A 83 7.47 3.61 -9.93
N CYS A 84 6.44 4.18 -9.32
CA CYS A 84 5.06 3.78 -9.64
C CYS A 84 4.73 4.10 -11.10
N ILE A 85 5.19 5.25 -11.60
CA ILE A 85 5.00 5.63 -13.00
C ILE A 85 5.74 4.64 -13.90
N ASP A 86 6.99 4.34 -13.58
CA ASP A 86 7.82 3.44 -14.37
C ASP A 86 7.23 2.02 -14.43
N LYS A 87 6.61 1.60 -13.34
CA LYS A 87 5.96 0.29 -13.28
C LYS A 87 4.56 0.30 -13.88
N LYS A 88 4.11 1.47 -14.35
CA LYS A 88 2.80 1.64 -14.99
C LYS A 88 1.66 1.25 -14.06
N ILE A 89 1.76 1.66 -12.80
CA ILE A 89 0.72 1.39 -11.82
C ILE A 89 -0.49 2.24 -12.17
N LYS A 90 -1.63 1.59 -12.36
CA LYS A 90 -2.86 2.24 -12.84
C LYS A 90 -3.90 2.45 -11.75
N GLY A 91 -3.68 1.91 -10.58
CA GLY A 91 -4.60 2.06 -9.45
C GLY A 91 -4.02 1.43 -8.22
N PHE A 92 -4.71 1.60 -7.11
CA PHE A 92 -4.22 1.15 -5.81
C PHE A 92 -5.26 0.33 -5.08
N PRO A 93 -4.85 -0.70 -4.35
CA PRO A 93 -3.49 -1.21 -4.33
C PRO A 93 -3.18 -1.99 -5.61
N SER A 94 -1.91 -2.06 -5.93
CA SER A 94 -1.41 -2.97 -6.97
C SER A 94 -0.32 -3.82 -6.35
N TRP A 95 -0.24 -5.06 -6.77
CA TRP A 95 0.74 -6.00 -6.26
C TRP A 95 1.70 -6.39 -7.37
N GLU A 96 2.97 -6.41 -7.05
CA GLU A 96 3.95 -6.97 -7.98
C GLU A 96 4.38 -8.33 -7.46
N ILE A 97 4.06 -9.36 -8.24
CA ILE A 97 4.33 -10.75 -7.88
C ILE A 97 5.00 -11.43 -9.08
N ASN A 98 6.23 -11.90 -8.88
CA ASN A 98 7.00 -12.55 -9.96
C ASN A 98 7.05 -11.67 -11.23
N GLY A 99 7.23 -10.38 -11.04
CA GLY A 99 7.36 -9.44 -12.17
C GLY A 99 6.05 -9.01 -12.80
N LYS A 100 4.92 -9.51 -12.31
CA LYS A 100 3.61 -9.14 -12.85
C LYS A 100 2.90 -8.19 -11.92
N ILE A 101 2.20 -7.21 -12.49
CA ILE A 101 1.42 -6.25 -11.74
C ILE A 101 -0.04 -6.70 -11.73
N ILE A 102 -0.60 -6.85 -10.54
CA ILE A 102 -2.00 -7.25 -10.35
C ILE A 102 -2.70 -6.15 -9.60
N LEU A 103 -3.69 -5.53 -10.23
CA LEU A 103 -4.46 -4.42 -9.64
C LEU A 103 -5.58 -4.96 -8.77
N GLY A 104 -5.72 -4.38 -7.59
CA GLY A 104 -6.87 -4.61 -6.75
C GLY A 104 -6.55 -5.27 -5.42
N VAL A 105 -7.57 -5.34 -4.59
CA VAL A 105 -7.46 -6.00 -3.28
C VAL A 105 -7.47 -7.50 -3.51
N LEU A 106 -6.45 -8.18 -2.98
CA LEU A 106 -6.34 -9.63 -3.06
C LEU A 106 -6.57 -10.22 -1.67
N THR A 107 -7.32 -11.32 -1.61
CA THR A 107 -7.48 -12.03 -0.35
C THR A 107 -6.16 -12.69 0.03
N LEU A 108 -6.01 -13.00 1.30
CA LEU A 108 -4.81 -13.72 1.75
C LEU A 108 -4.67 -15.05 1.04
N LYS A 109 -5.79 -15.71 0.77
CA LYS A 109 -5.81 -16.98 0.05
C LYS A 109 -5.32 -16.80 -1.38
N GLU A 110 -5.77 -15.75 -2.07
CA GLU A 110 -5.31 -15.45 -3.43
C GLU A 110 -3.82 -15.17 -3.45
N LEU A 111 -3.34 -14.35 -2.52
CA LEU A 111 -1.91 -14.05 -2.40
C LEU A 111 -1.10 -15.30 -2.12
N SER A 112 -1.62 -16.19 -1.28
CA SER A 112 -0.97 -17.45 -0.96
C SER A 112 -0.81 -18.32 -2.20
N LYS A 113 -1.88 -18.42 -2.98
CA LYS A 113 -1.83 -19.21 -4.23
C LYS A 113 -0.87 -18.63 -5.24
N LEU A 114 -0.92 -17.30 -5.42
CA LEU A 114 -0.08 -16.64 -6.42
C LEU A 114 1.40 -16.70 -6.08
N THR A 115 1.74 -16.84 -4.81
CA THR A 115 3.12 -16.83 -4.35
C THR A 115 3.64 -18.22 -3.97
N GLY A 116 2.78 -19.22 -3.99
CA GLY A 116 3.18 -20.59 -3.64
C GLY A 116 3.38 -20.81 -2.14
N TYR A 117 2.82 -19.96 -1.32
CA TYR A 117 2.97 -20.07 0.13
C TYR A 117 2.10 -21.19 0.67
N GLU A 118 2.69 -22.04 1.52
CA GLU A 118 1.97 -23.09 2.21
C GLU A 118 2.29 -23.04 3.70
N ASN A 119 1.27 -23.22 4.52
CA ASN A 119 1.45 -23.25 5.97
C ASN A 119 2.01 -24.58 6.40
#